data_3adcdc39118e8eddb22b87d2af6aeb2f
#
_entry.id   3adcdc39118e8eddb22b87d2af6aeb2f
#
_cell.length_a   1.000
_cell.length_b   1.000
_cell.length_c   1.000
_cell.angle_alpha   90.00
_cell.angle_beta   90.00
_cell.angle_gamma   90.00
#
_symmetry.space_group_name_H-M   'P 1'
#
loop_
_entity.id
_entity.type
_entity.pdbx_description
1 polymer ?
#
loop_
_entity_poly.entity_id
_entity_poly.type
_entity_poly.pdbx_seq_one_letter_code
_entity_poly.pdbx_strand_id
1 'polypeptide(L)'
;MNLRPAFIITTLGLLLSAANALASPGHKKDSIGQPGDSQAVDRTIEVRMGDIFFEPKAMEIKAGETVRFVLLNEGALLHEFNLGKAASHAAHQKEMAAMFQNGTLSPTAAHDMSKMDHAMGGMKMVGMEHDDPNSVLVEPGAREEL
;
A
#
# COMPACT_ATOMS: atom_id res chain seq x y z
N MET A 1 -23.80 39.63 61.81
CA MET A 1 -24.46 38.63 60.95
C MET A 1 -23.72 38.64 59.61
N ASN A 2 -22.70 37.73 59.48
CA ASN A 2 -21.78 37.74 58.36
C ASN A 2 -22.13 36.60 57.43
N LEU A 3 -22.69 36.92 56.22
CA LEU A 3 -22.90 35.98 55.14
C LEU A 3 -21.56 35.74 54.41
N ARG A 4 -21.12 34.47 54.34
CA ARG A 4 -20.02 34.05 53.47
C ARG A 4 -20.57 33.61 52.12
N PRO A 5 -20.02 34.02 50.97
CA PRO A 5 -20.44 33.51 49.68
C PRO A 5 -19.82 32.13 49.44
N ALA A 6 -20.66 31.19 49.02
CA ALA A 6 -20.25 29.86 48.59
C ALA A 6 -19.75 29.93 47.13
N PHE A 7 -18.49 29.54 46.92
CA PHE A 7 -17.94 29.37 45.57
C PHE A 7 -18.36 27.98 45.04
N ILE A 8 -19.17 27.98 43.97
CA ILE A 8 -19.48 26.77 43.20
C ILE A 8 -18.41 26.60 42.17
N ILE A 9 -17.56 25.57 42.33
CA ILE A 9 -16.57 25.16 41.32
C ILE A 9 -17.28 24.19 40.38
N THR A 10 -17.57 24.64 39.17
CA THR A 10 -18.10 23.81 38.08
C THR A 10 -16.90 23.15 37.37
N THR A 11 -16.66 21.88 37.63
CA THR A 11 -15.68 21.09 36.91
C THR A 11 -16.25 20.68 35.55
N LEU A 12 -15.77 21.32 34.49
CA LEU A 12 -16.05 20.97 33.11
C LEU A 12 -15.24 19.72 32.75
N GLY A 13 -15.89 18.56 32.75
CA GLY A 13 -15.30 17.30 32.33
C GLY A 13 -15.08 17.28 30.80
N LEU A 14 -13.82 17.28 30.40
CA LEU A 14 -13.41 17.12 28.99
C LEU A 14 -13.52 15.62 28.63
N LEU A 15 -14.57 15.24 27.92
CA LEU A 15 -14.73 13.91 27.34
C LEU A 15 -13.76 13.77 26.13
N LEU A 16 -12.62 13.11 26.35
CA LEU A 16 -11.75 12.69 25.28
C LEU A 16 -12.40 11.49 24.57
N SER A 17 -13.01 11.72 23.41
CA SER A 17 -13.47 10.66 22.52
C SER A 17 -12.25 9.98 21.90
N ALA A 18 -11.85 8.81 22.40
CA ALA A 18 -10.89 7.96 21.73
C ALA A 18 -11.54 7.39 20.46
N ALA A 19 -11.19 7.93 19.30
CA ALA A 19 -11.51 7.31 18.03
C ALA A 19 -10.68 6.02 17.92
N ASN A 20 -11.33 4.86 18.11
CA ASN A 20 -10.74 3.58 17.77
C ASN A 20 -10.64 3.50 16.25
N ALA A 21 -9.46 3.72 15.69
CA ALA A 21 -9.15 3.34 14.33
C ALA A 21 -9.23 1.81 14.27
N LEU A 22 -10.25 1.29 13.60
CA LEU A 22 -10.36 -0.13 13.28
C LEU A 22 -9.27 -0.44 12.24
N ALA A 23 -8.12 -0.88 12.72
CA ALA A 23 -7.10 -1.45 11.86
C ALA A 23 -7.64 -2.76 11.30
N SER A 24 -7.70 -2.87 9.98
CA SER A 24 -8.02 -4.12 9.29
C SER A 24 -7.12 -5.26 9.80
N PRO A 25 -7.66 -6.43 10.16
CA PRO A 25 -6.84 -7.56 10.58
C PRO A 25 -6.28 -8.25 9.34
N GLY A 26 -5.00 -8.05 9.04
CA GLY A 26 -4.42 -8.80 7.91
C GLY A 26 -2.93 -8.66 7.68
N HIS A 27 -2.33 -7.53 7.92
CA HIS A 27 -0.91 -7.37 7.61
C HIS A 27 -0.10 -7.13 8.90
N LYS A 28 0.79 -8.07 9.22
CA LYS A 28 1.85 -7.82 10.21
C LYS A 28 2.57 -6.56 9.72
N LYS A 29 2.54 -5.50 10.53
CA LYS A 29 3.25 -4.25 10.22
C LYS A 29 4.70 -4.59 9.96
N ASP A 30 5.09 -4.63 8.69
CA ASP A 30 6.49 -4.66 8.35
C ASP A 30 7.11 -3.35 8.81
N SER A 31 8.26 -3.43 9.46
CA SER A 31 8.93 -2.25 10.02
C SER A 31 9.66 -1.41 8.95
N ILE A 32 9.22 -1.48 7.70
CA ILE A 32 9.78 -0.73 6.56
C ILE A 32 9.11 0.63 6.35
N GLY A 33 8.04 0.92 7.09
CA GLY A 33 7.30 2.16 6.97
C GLY A 33 5.80 1.95 6.82
N GLN A 34 5.14 2.98 6.35
CA GLN A 34 3.70 3.02 6.08
C GLN A 34 3.45 4.08 5.01
N PRO A 35 2.30 4.06 4.32
CA PRO A 35 1.94 5.11 3.38
C PRO A 35 2.03 6.49 4.03
N GLY A 36 2.73 7.40 3.35
CA GLY A 36 2.93 8.78 3.79
C GLY A 36 1.91 9.72 3.19
N ASP A 37 2.01 10.99 3.58
CA ASP A 37 1.22 12.07 2.96
C ASP A 37 1.92 12.51 1.66
N SER A 38 1.20 12.39 0.54
CA SER A 38 1.70 12.81 -0.79
C SER A 38 2.03 14.30 -0.89
N GLN A 39 1.53 15.12 0.04
CA GLN A 39 1.82 16.56 0.16
C GLN A 39 3.08 16.84 0.97
N ALA A 40 3.57 15.85 1.72
CA ALA A 40 4.71 15.98 2.64
C ALA A 40 5.91 15.10 2.21
N VAL A 41 6.16 15.02 0.91
CA VAL A 41 7.27 14.25 0.34
C VAL A 41 8.58 14.97 0.54
N ASP A 42 9.53 14.33 1.24
CA ASP A 42 10.88 14.86 1.44
C ASP A 42 11.76 14.66 0.21
N ARG A 43 11.56 13.54 -0.51
CA ARG A 43 12.39 13.18 -1.65
C ARG A 43 11.62 12.29 -2.65
N THR A 44 11.90 12.50 -3.93
CA THR A 44 11.45 11.61 -5.00
C THR A 44 12.63 10.78 -5.53
N ILE A 45 12.40 9.48 -5.69
CA ILE A 45 13.37 8.55 -6.29
C ILE A 45 12.73 7.95 -7.54
N GLU A 46 13.40 8.10 -8.68
CA GLU A 46 13.04 7.41 -9.90
C GLU A 46 13.64 6.01 -9.91
N VAL A 47 12.81 5.01 -10.23
CA VAL A 47 13.21 3.62 -10.36
C VAL A 47 12.88 3.15 -11.77
N ARG A 48 13.91 2.84 -12.53
CA ARG A 48 13.77 2.25 -13.87
C ARG A 48 13.81 0.73 -13.75
N MET A 49 12.83 0.07 -14.33
CA MET A 49 12.65 -1.38 -14.29
C MET A 49 12.76 -1.93 -15.71
N GLY A 50 13.70 -2.81 -15.93
CA GLY A 50 13.79 -3.61 -17.15
C GLY A 50 13.61 -5.10 -16.82
N ASP A 51 13.47 -5.95 -17.82
CA ASP A 51 13.12 -7.36 -17.63
C ASP A 51 14.13 -8.14 -16.78
N ILE A 52 15.36 -7.63 -16.65
CA ILE A 52 16.44 -8.28 -15.88
C ILE A 52 17.15 -7.32 -14.90
N PHE A 53 16.67 -6.09 -14.72
CA PHE A 53 17.31 -5.13 -13.80
C PHE A 53 16.33 -4.14 -13.21
N PHE A 54 16.70 -3.62 -12.05
CA PHE A 54 16.14 -2.38 -11.46
C PHE A 54 17.29 -1.39 -11.26
N GLU A 55 17.03 -0.12 -11.52
CA GLU A 55 18.00 0.95 -11.35
C GLU A 55 17.34 2.14 -10.63
N PRO A 56 17.91 2.60 -9.48
CA PRO A 56 19.15 2.15 -8.86
C PRO A 56 19.05 0.75 -8.24
N LYS A 57 20.17 0.03 -8.18
CA LYS A 57 20.24 -1.32 -7.57
C LYS A 57 20.15 -1.32 -6.05
N ALA A 58 20.36 -0.19 -5.42
CA ALA A 58 20.28 0.00 -3.97
C ALA A 58 19.88 1.45 -3.67
N MET A 59 19.09 1.62 -2.62
CA MET A 59 18.63 2.92 -2.15
C MET A 59 18.76 2.98 -0.63
N GLU A 60 19.19 4.14 -0.13
CA GLU A 60 19.21 4.40 1.30
C GLU A 60 18.06 5.34 1.64
N ILE A 61 17.20 4.91 2.55
CA ILE A 61 16.08 5.68 3.07
C ILE A 61 16.31 5.94 4.55
N LYS A 62 16.18 7.19 4.98
CA LYS A 62 16.33 7.55 6.39
C LYS A 62 15.04 7.28 7.15
N ALA A 63 15.15 6.86 8.40
CA ALA A 63 13.99 6.72 9.26
C ALA A 63 13.25 8.05 9.41
N GLY A 64 11.95 8.04 9.18
CA GLY A 64 11.09 9.22 9.21
C GLY A 64 11.02 10.02 7.91
N GLU A 65 11.78 9.61 6.88
CA GLU A 65 11.72 10.25 5.55
C GLU A 65 10.48 9.76 4.79
N THR A 66 9.71 10.68 4.20
CA THR A 66 8.63 10.38 3.27
C THR A 66 9.18 10.42 1.84
N VAL A 67 9.20 9.27 1.19
CA VAL A 67 9.77 9.11 -0.15
C VAL A 67 8.67 8.78 -1.14
N ARG A 68 8.65 9.49 -2.26
CA ARG A 68 7.86 9.13 -3.44
C ARG A 68 8.75 8.34 -4.39
N PHE A 69 8.31 7.15 -4.76
CA PHE A 69 8.94 6.39 -5.84
C PHE A 69 8.20 6.66 -7.15
N VAL A 70 8.94 7.00 -8.19
CA VAL A 70 8.46 7.12 -9.56
C VAL A 70 8.99 5.93 -10.32
N LEU A 71 8.10 5.04 -10.73
CA LEU A 71 8.39 3.74 -11.29
C LEU A 71 8.22 3.79 -12.80
N LEU A 72 9.25 3.43 -13.55
CA LEU A 72 9.24 3.41 -15.02
C LEU A 72 9.54 2.01 -15.51
N ASN A 73 8.57 1.35 -16.14
CA ASN A 73 8.80 0.03 -16.74
C ASN A 73 9.26 0.20 -18.20
N GLU A 74 10.55 0.00 -18.42
CA GLU A 74 11.18 0.04 -19.74
C GLU A 74 11.31 -1.35 -20.38
N GLY A 75 10.85 -2.41 -19.66
CA GLY A 75 10.87 -3.78 -20.12
C GLY A 75 9.64 -4.13 -20.98
N ALA A 76 9.60 -5.40 -21.39
CA ALA A 76 8.49 -5.98 -22.16
C ALA A 76 7.51 -6.78 -21.29
N LEU A 77 7.85 -7.00 -20.02
CA LEU A 77 7.05 -7.76 -19.07
C LEU A 77 6.40 -6.85 -18.02
N LEU A 78 5.33 -7.35 -17.39
CA LEU A 78 4.75 -6.76 -16.19
C LEU A 78 5.75 -6.87 -15.05
N HIS A 79 6.06 -5.76 -14.40
CA HIS A 79 6.93 -5.70 -13.24
C HIS A 79 6.16 -5.29 -11.99
N GLU A 80 6.64 -5.73 -10.85
CA GLU A 80 6.17 -5.31 -9.56
C GLU A 80 7.32 -4.62 -8.80
N PHE A 81 7.02 -3.45 -8.25
CA PHE A 81 7.86 -2.81 -7.25
C PHE A 81 7.24 -3.03 -5.88
N ASN A 82 7.91 -3.79 -5.02
CA ASN A 82 7.42 -4.17 -3.70
C ASN A 82 8.46 -3.85 -2.63
N LEU A 83 8.04 -3.09 -1.61
CA LEU A 83 8.85 -2.77 -0.44
C LEU A 83 8.54 -3.75 0.69
N GLY A 84 9.54 -4.50 1.14
CA GLY A 84 9.32 -5.49 2.18
C GLY A 84 10.60 -6.11 2.71
N LYS A 85 10.42 -7.00 3.68
CA LYS A 85 11.47 -7.90 4.16
C LYS A 85 11.40 -9.22 3.40
N ALA A 86 12.48 -9.99 3.41
CA ALA A 86 12.53 -11.30 2.75
C ALA A 86 11.37 -12.23 3.15
N ALA A 87 10.90 -12.15 4.40
CA ALA A 87 9.80 -12.99 4.87
C ALA A 87 8.44 -12.56 4.28
N SER A 88 8.17 -11.25 4.15
CA SER A 88 6.96 -10.74 3.51
C SER A 88 6.95 -11.04 2.02
N HIS A 89 8.07 -10.86 1.34
CA HIS A 89 8.20 -11.23 -0.08
C HIS A 89 7.91 -12.70 -0.34
N ALA A 90 8.36 -13.62 0.53
CA ALA A 90 8.07 -15.05 0.39
C ALA A 90 6.59 -15.40 0.52
N ALA A 91 5.83 -14.68 1.35
CA ALA A 91 4.39 -14.83 1.47
C ALA A 91 3.69 -14.27 0.22
N HIS A 92 4.05 -13.05 -0.17
CA HIS A 92 3.51 -12.34 -1.32
C HIS A 92 3.71 -13.09 -2.64
N GLN A 93 4.88 -13.72 -2.84
CA GLN A 93 5.12 -14.55 -4.04
C GLN A 93 4.08 -15.67 -4.25
N LYS A 94 3.52 -16.23 -3.17
CA LYS A 94 2.48 -17.26 -3.29
C LYS A 94 1.16 -16.67 -3.78
N GLU A 95 0.83 -15.48 -3.35
CA GLU A 95 -0.35 -14.75 -3.79
C GLU A 95 -0.22 -14.37 -5.26
N MET A 96 0.92 -13.83 -5.66
CA MET A 96 1.22 -13.52 -7.05
C MET A 96 1.14 -14.75 -7.95
N ALA A 97 1.69 -15.90 -7.50
CA ALA A 97 1.60 -17.15 -8.25
C ALA A 97 0.14 -17.62 -8.42
N ALA A 98 -0.72 -17.44 -7.42
CA ALA A 98 -2.13 -17.75 -7.52
C ALA A 98 -2.85 -16.80 -8.49
N MET A 99 -2.49 -15.53 -8.52
CA MET A 99 -3.04 -14.53 -9.47
C MET A 99 -2.64 -14.82 -10.92
N PHE A 100 -1.45 -15.34 -11.16
CA PHE A 100 -1.06 -15.86 -12.48
C PHE A 100 -1.84 -17.12 -12.86
N GLN A 101 -2.05 -18.05 -11.93
CA GLN A 101 -2.78 -19.29 -12.20
C GLN A 101 -4.26 -19.06 -12.48
N ASN A 102 -4.90 -18.11 -11.87
CA ASN A 102 -6.31 -17.77 -12.07
C ASN A 102 -6.56 -16.77 -13.20
N GLY A 103 -5.50 -16.24 -13.83
CA GLY A 103 -5.58 -15.31 -14.94
C GLY A 103 -5.81 -13.85 -14.55
N THR A 104 -5.75 -13.49 -13.26
CA THR A 104 -5.76 -12.08 -12.81
C THR A 104 -4.51 -11.36 -13.30
N LEU A 105 -3.38 -12.05 -13.36
CA LEU A 105 -2.14 -11.54 -13.93
C LEU A 105 -1.76 -12.34 -15.19
N SER A 106 -1.19 -11.63 -16.14
CA SER A 106 -0.49 -12.17 -17.30
C SER A 106 0.95 -11.66 -17.33
N PRO A 107 1.82 -12.20 -18.19
CA PRO A 107 3.19 -11.71 -18.29
C PRO A 107 3.32 -10.23 -18.63
N THR A 108 2.29 -9.60 -19.17
CA THR A 108 2.34 -8.22 -19.66
C THR A 108 1.26 -7.30 -19.09
N ALA A 109 0.31 -7.82 -18.31
CA ALA A 109 -0.81 -7.01 -17.82
C ALA A 109 -1.41 -7.56 -16.52
N ALA A 110 -1.98 -6.66 -15.73
CA ALA A 110 -2.90 -6.99 -14.64
C ALA A 110 -4.34 -6.82 -15.17
N HIS A 111 -5.19 -7.82 -14.94
CA HIS A 111 -6.57 -7.84 -15.41
C HIS A 111 -7.55 -7.53 -14.27
N ASP A 112 -8.38 -6.51 -14.47
CA ASP A 112 -9.48 -6.21 -13.57
C ASP A 112 -10.59 -7.27 -13.74
N MET A 113 -10.58 -8.26 -12.87
CA MET A 113 -11.54 -9.38 -12.89
C MET A 113 -12.96 -8.94 -12.53
N SER A 114 -13.14 -7.76 -11.94
CA SER A 114 -14.49 -7.23 -11.62
C SER A 114 -15.32 -6.96 -12.87
N LYS A 115 -14.67 -6.71 -14.01
CA LYS A 115 -15.29 -6.47 -15.31
C LYS A 115 -15.63 -7.75 -16.09
N MET A 116 -15.12 -8.90 -15.67
CA MET A 116 -15.36 -10.20 -16.33
C MET A 116 -16.62 -10.94 -15.85
N ASP A 117 -17.31 -10.43 -14.82
CA ASP A 117 -18.43 -11.08 -14.14
C ASP A 117 -19.71 -11.23 -14.98
N HIS A 118 -19.75 -10.67 -16.19
CA HIS A 118 -20.92 -10.75 -17.07
C HIS A 118 -20.93 -11.94 -18.06
N ALA A 119 -19.85 -12.72 -18.12
CA ALA A 119 -19.70 -13.79 -19.12
C ALA A 119 -19.78 -15.23 -18.57
N MET A 120 -19.69 -15.44 -17.27
CA MET A 120 -19.65 -16.78 -16.65
C MET A 120 -20.60 -16.85 -15.44
N GLY A 121 -21.84 -17.15 -15.70
CA GLY A 121 -22.88 -17.70 -14.81
C GLY A 121 -22.63 -17.68 -13.30
N GLY A 122 -22.68 -16.53 -12.62
CA GLY A 122 -23.09 -16.48 -11.21
C GLY A 122 -22.11 -16.95 -10.14
N MET A 123 -20.89 -17.33 -10.45
CA MET A 123 -19.84 -17.50 -9.45
C MET A 123 -19.14 -16.16 -9.23
N LYS A 124 -19.48 -15.52 -8.11
CA LYS A 124 -18.76 -14.35 -7.64
C LYS A 124 -17.32 -14.77 -7.32
N MET A 125 -16.40 -14.64 -8.28
CA MET A 125 -15.00 -14.71 -8.01
C MET A 125 -14.69 -13.53 -7.09
N VAL A 126 -14.37 -13.81 -5.83
CA VAL A 126 -13.76 -12.84 -4.94
C VAL A 126 -12.43 -12.53 -5.60
N GLY A 127 -12.36 -11.44 -6.36
CA GLY A 127 -11.15 -10.99 -7.00
C GLY A 127 -10.09 -10.82 -5.92
N MET A 128 -8.97 -11.51 -6.06
CA MET A 128 -7.75 -11.11 -5.38
C MET A 128 -7.32 -9.82 -6.07
N GLU A 129 -7.83 -8.72 -5.58
CA GLU A 129 -7.33 -7.40 -5.91
C GLU A 129 -5.93 -7.30 -5.32
N HIS A 130 -4.96 -6.91 -6.11
CA HIS A 130 -3.60 -6.61 -5.63
C HIS A 130 -3.66 -5.28 -4.88
N ASP A 131 -4.07 -5.33 -3.60
CA ASP A 131 -4.26 -4.15 -2.74
C ASP A 131 -3.20 -4.15 -1.62
N ASP A 132 -1.95 -4.15 -2.02
CA ASP A 132 -0.83 -4.11 -1.08
C ASP A 132 -0.26 -2.68 -1.03
N PRO A 133 -0.40 -1.94 0.09
CA PRO A 133 -0.06 -0.52 0.15
C PRO A 133 1.44 -0.23 -0.01
N ASN A 134 2.28 -1.26 -0.05
CA ASN A 134 3.72 -1.19 -0.24
C ASN A 134 4.18 -1.80 -1.57
N SER A 135 3.25 -2.02 -2.50
CA SER A 135 3.51 -2.65 -3.78
C SER A 135 2.73 -2.01 -4.91
N VAL A 136 3.34 -1.94 -6.09
CA VAL A 136 2.73 -1.43 -7.31
C VAL A 136 3.11 -2.30 -8.49
N LEU A 137 2.09 -2.71 -9.27
CA LEU A 137 2.26 -3.37 -10.56
C LEU A 137 2.42 -2.32 -11.66
N VAL A 138 3.43 -2.49 -12.51
CA VAL A 138 3.75 -1.54 -13.58
C VAL A 138 3.80 -2.29 -14.91
N GLU A 139 2.85 -2.00 -15.78
CA GLU A 139 2.76 -2.59 -17.11
C GLU A 139 3.92 -2.12 -18.03
N PRO A 140 4.23 -2.85 -19.10
CA PRO A 140 5.25 -2.44 -20.08
C PRO A 140 5.02 -1.03 -20.61
N GLY A 141 6.03 -0.18 -20.51
CA GLY A 141 5.99 1.22 -20.96
C GLY A 141 5.21 2.16 -20.02
N ALA A 142 4.64 1.67 -18.92
CA ALA A 142 3.90 2.48 -17.96
C ALA A 142 4.83 3.20 -16.96
N ARG A 143 4.24 4.24 -16.37
CA ARG A 143 4.80 5.01 -15.26
C ARG A 143 3.78 5.03 -14.13
N GLU A 144 4.22 4.62 -12.94
CA GLU A 144 3.41 4.59 -11.72
C GLU A 144 4.12 5.31 -10.56
N GLU A 145 3.40 5.56 -9.47
CA GLU A 145 3.94 6.17 -8.24
C GLU A 145 3.54 5.35 -7.00
N LEU A 146 4.47 5.26 -6.05
CA LEU A 146 4.28 4.68 -4.73
C LEU A 146 4.77 5.67 -3.66
#